data_f2b8435c93076c092bc285712fc48c85
#
_entry.id   f2b8435c93076c092bc285712fc48c85
#
_cell.length_a   1.000
_cell.length_b   1.000
_cell.length_c   1.000
_cell.angle_alpha   90.00
_cell.angle_beta   90.00
_cell.angle_gamma   90.00
#
_symmetry.space_group_name_H-M   'P 1'
#
loop_
_entity.id
_entity.type
_entity.pdbx_description
1 polymer ?
#
loop_
_entity_poly.entity_id
_entity_poly.type
_entity_poly.pdbx_seq_one_letter_code
_entity_poly.pdbx_strand_id
1 'polypeptide(L)'
;MSESIRSFIAFDMDNDAVVKKLVNVQSLLLKTGADLKIVEPENIHITVRFLGDIQPGMVEKVFDEMRRVQFVPFDVRIHGLGAFPNVHYSRVVWAGITE
;
A
#
# COMPACT_ATOMS: atom_id res chain seq x y z
N MET A 1 -22.62 17.01 12.13
CA MET A 1 -22.26 16.08 11.03
C MET A 1 -20.93 15.44 11.33
N SER A 2 -20.92 14.14 11.32
CA SER A 2 -19.68 13.42 11.51
C SER A 2 -18.92 13.31 10.18
N GLU A 3 -17.62 13.56 10.21
CA GLU A 3 -16.77 13.35 9.07
C GLU A 3 -16.35 11.88 9.04
N SER A 4 -16.27 11.31 7.83
CA SER A 4 -15.72 9.98 7.67
C SER A 4 -14.26 10.09 7.24
N ILE A 5 -13.47 9.07 7.58
CA ILE A 5 -12.06 9.00 7.25
C ILE A 5 -11.86 7.80 6.34
N ARG A 6 -11.29 8.03 5.16
CA ARG A 6 -10.93 6.95 4.26
C ARG A 6 -9.72 6.21 4.85
N SER A 7 -9.91 4.93 5.14
CA SER A 7 -8.96 4.18 5.95
C SER A 7 -8.61 2.83 5.34
N PHE A 8 -7.43 2.35 5.71
CA PHE A 8 -6.98 1.01 5.34
C PHE A 8 -6.01 0.49 6.40
N ILE A 9 -5.87 -0.84 6.44
CA ILE A 9 -4.92 -1.52 7.33
C ILE A 9 -3.72 -1.91 6.47
N ALA A 10 -2.51 -1.60 6.93
CA ALA A 10 -1.30 -1.83 6.17
C ALA A 10 -0.11 -2.15 7.07
N PHE A 11 0.90 -2.79 6.48
CA PHE A 11 2.22 -2.91 7.08
C PHE A 11 3.14 -1.88 6.43
N ASP A 12 3.86 -1.12 7.25
CA ASP A 12 4.89 -0.22 6.75
C ASP A 12 6.05 -1.04 6.18
N MET A 13 6.61 -0.56 5.08
CA MET A 13 7.76 -1.20 4.48
C MET A 13 9.03 -0.63 5.11
N ASP A 14 9.65 -1.41 6.00
CA ASP A 14 10.85 -0.98 6.73
C ASP A 14 12.15 -1.64 6.23
N ASN A 15 12.09 -2.40 5.15
CA ASN A 15 13.27 -3.03 4.55
C ASN A 15 13.88 -2.09 3.50
N ASP A 16 15.01 -1.49 3.84
CA ASP A 16 15.67 -0.49 2.98
C ASP A 16 16.04 -1.03 1.61
N ALA A 17 16.49 -2.27 1.52
CA ALA A 17 16.86 -2.88 0.24
C ALA A 17 15.65 -3.01 -0.67
N VAL A 18 14.51 -3.41 -0.13
CA VAL A 18 13.26 -3.52 -0.89
C VAL A 18 12.77 -2.14 -1.31
N VAL A 19 12.80 -1.16 -0.40
CA VAL A 19 12.39 0.22 -0.70
C VAL A 19 13.23 0.79 -1.84
N LYS A 20 14.55 0.57 -1.82
CA LYS A 20 15.43 1.04 -2.90
C LYS A 20 15.08 0.44 -4.25
N LYS A 21 14.76 -0.85 -4.28
CA LYS A 21 14.32 -1.50 -5.52
C LYS A 21 13.03 -0.93 -6.05
N LEU A 22 12.07 -0.67 -5.15
CA LEU A 22 10.80 -0.06 -5.53
C LEU A 22 10.97 1.36 -6.04
N VAL A 23 11.85 2.15 -5.41
CA VAL A 23 12.18 3.50 -5.88
C VAL A 23 12.81 3.45 -7.27
N ASN A 24 13.68 2.49 -7.53
CA ASN A 24 14.24 2.30 -8.86
C ASN A 24 13.18 2.01 -9.91
N VAL A 25 12.23 1.16 -9.58
CA VAL A 25 11.09 0.86 -10.47
C VAL A 25 10.27 2.12 -10.73
N GLN A 26 10.00 2.91 -9.70
CA GLN A 26 9.30 4.19 -9.85
C GLN A 26 10.04 5.12 -10.83
N SER A 27 11.35 5.20 -10.71
CA SER A 27 12.20 6.00 -11.61
C SER A 27 12.10 5.52 -13.05
N LEU A 28 12.11 4.21 -13.26
CA LEU A 28 11.97 3.63 -14.60
C LEU A 28 10.61 3.95 -15.20
N LEU A 29 9.55 3.90 -14.39
CA LEU A 29 8.20 4.24 -14.86
C LEU A 29 8.11 5.71 -15.24
N LEU A 30 8.73 6.60 -14.47
CA LEU A 30 8.75 8.03 -14.80
C LEU A 30 9.47 8.29 -16.14
N LYS A 31 10.52 7.53 -16.44
CA LYS A 31 11.27 7.70 -17.69
C LYS A 31 10.45 7.34 -18.92
N THR A 32 9.34 6.65 -18.76
CA THR A 32 8.45 6.34 -19.89
C THR A 32 7.67 7.55 -20.37
N GLY A 33 7.70 8.67 -19.63
CA GLY A 33 6.93 9.86 -19.95
C GLY A 33 5.51 9.82 -19.41
N ALA A 34 5.13 8.76 -18.67
CA ALA A 34 3.82 8.67 -18.07
C ALA A 34 3.63 9.74 -16.98
N ASP A 35 2.40 10.24 -16.88
CA ASP A 35 2.03 11.19 -15.83
C ASP A 35 1.73 10.40 -14.56
N LEU A 36 2.71 10.36 -13.65
CA LEU A 36 2.62 9.56 -12.43
C LEU A 36 2.84 10.43 -11.20
N LYS A 37 1.98 10.21 -10.20
CA LYS A 37 2.19 10.73 -8.86
C LYS A 37 2.81 9.62 -8.02
N ILE A 38 4.08 9.79 -7.68
CA ILE A 38 4.88 8.78 -7.00
C ILE A 38 4.64 8.84 -5.50
N VAL A 39 4.50 7.65 -4.89
CA VAL A 39 4.43 7.54 -3.42
C VAL A 39 5.84 7.76 -2.86
N GLU A 40 5.93 8.61 -1.84
CA GLU A 40 7.21 8.88 -1.16
C GLU A 40 7.76 7.60 -0.52
N PRO A 41 9.09 7.42 -0.48
CA PRO A 41 9.68 6.19 0.06
C PRO A 41 9.19 5.82 1.45
N GLU A 42 9.04 6.79 2.34
CA GLU A 42 8.59 6.56 3.71
C GLU A 42 7.12 6.16 3.81
N ASN A 43 6.36 6.32 2.72
CA ASN A 43 4.94 5.98 2.67
C ASN A 43 4.65 4.68 1.93
N ILE A 44 5.70 3.99 1.47
CA ILE A 44 5.53 2.68 0.82
C ILE A 44 5.08 1.67 1.86
N HIS A 45 4.01 0.93 1.53
CA HIS A 45 3.40 0.00 2.48
C HIS A 45 2.74 -1.16 1.74
N ILE A 46 2.43 -2.21 2.49
CA ILE A 46 1.66 -3.36 2.00
C ILE A 46 0.25 -3.23 2.57
N THR A 47 -0.73 -3.01 1.71
CA THR A 47 -2.12 -2.92 2.14
C THR A 47 -2.68 -4.30 2.44
N VAL A 48 -3.18 -4.48 3.65
CA VAL A 48 -3.82 -5.72 4.10
C VAL A 48 -5.31 -5.69 3.76
N ARG A 49 -5.96 -4.57 4.05
CA ARG A 49 -7.38 -4.44 3.79
C ARG A 49 -7.80 -2.97 3.72
N PHE A 50 -8.55 -2.63 2.69
CA PHE A 50 -9.23 -1.34 2.62
C PHE A 50 -10.49 -1.39 3.45
N LEU A 51 -10.67 -0.41 4.32
CA LEU A 51 -11.87 -0.28 5.16
C LEU A 51 -12.90 0.66 4.56
N GLY A 52 -12.47 1.50 3.62
CA GLY A 52 -13.32 2.54 3.07
C GLY A 52 -13.46 3.70 4.06
N ASP A 53 -14.58 4.39 3.97
CA ASP A 53 -14.85 5.53 4.86
C ASP A 53 -15.41 5.03 6.18
N ILE A 54 -14.74 5.38 7.28
CA ILE A 54 -15.19 5.01 8.62
C ILE A 54 -15.32 6.26 9.47
N GLN A 55 -16.14 6.17 10.50
CA GLN A 55 -16.32 7.25 11.46
C GLN A 55 -15.07 7.39 12.32
N PRO A 56 -14.67 8.61 12.70
CA PRO A 56 -13.48 8.80 13.53
C PRO A 56 -13.48 7.96 14.81
N GLY A 57 -14.64 7.77 15.45
CA GLY A 57 -14.74 6.94 16.64
C GLY A 57 -14.46 5.46 16.40
N MET A 58 -14.54 4.99 15.16
CA MET A 58 -14.25 3.60 14.81
C MET A 58 -12.75 3.34 14.70
N VAL A 59 -11.92 4.37 14.51
CA VAL A 59 -10.48 4.21 14.36
C VAL A 59 -9.88 3.52 15.59
N GLU A 60 -10.24 3.96 16.78
CA GLU A 60 -9.77 3.34 18.03
C GLU A 60 -10.25 1.90 18.16
N LYS A 61 -11.48 1.62 17.80
CA LYS A 61 -12.03 0.25 17.87
C LYS A 61 -11.27 -0.68 16.94
N VAL A 62 -10.99 -0.24 15.71
CA VAL A 62 -10.20 -1.02 14.76
C VAL A 62 -8.80 -1.27 15.32
N PHE A 63 -8.17 -0.24 15.85
CA PHE A 63 -6.84 -0.33 16.42
C PHE A 63 -6.80 -1.33 17.59
N ASP A 64 -7.80 -1.27 18.48
CA ASP A 64 -7.87 -2.18 19.61
C ASP A 64 -8.03 -3.64 19.16
N GLU A 65 -8.83 -3.89 18.15
CA GLU A 65 -8.96 -5.23 17.59
C GLU A 65 -7.68 -5.70 16.92
N MET A 66 -6.97 -4.81 16.23
CA MET A 66 -5.68 -5.14 15.60
C MET A 66 -4.65 -5.59 16.63
N ARG A 67 -4.62 -4.97 17.81
CA ARG A 67 -3.70 -5.34 18.87
C ARG A 67 -3.89 -6.77 19.36
N ARG A 68 -5.09 -7.32 19.22
CA ARG A 68 -5.43 -8.67 19.67
C ARG A 68 -5.03 -9.74 18.67
N VAL A 69 -4.73 -9.34 17.44
CA VAL A 69 -4.34 -10.30 16.40
C VAL A 69 -2.96 -10.86 16.72
N GLN A 70 -2.86 -12.17 16.72
CA GLN A 70 -1.60 -12.87 16.92
C GLN A 70 -1.30 -13.69 15.68
N PHE A 71 -0.07 -13.64 15.21
CA PHE A 71 0.36 -14.42 14.06
C PHE A 71 1.87 -14.68 14.14
N VAL A 72 2.29 -15.72 13.46
CA VAL A 72 3.72 -16.02 13.30
C VAL A 72 4.22 -15.24 12.09
N PRO A 73 5.31 -14.48 12.22
CA PRO A 73 5.88 -13.76 11.08
C PRO A 73 6.22 -14.72 9.94
N PHE A 74 6.04 -14.24 8.72
CA PHE A 74 6.35 -15.02 7.52
C PHE A 74 6.90 -14.09 6.44
N ASP A 75 7.64 -14.68 5.50
CA ASP A 75 8.24 -13.92 4.42
C ASP A 75 7.31 -13.87 3.22
N VAL A 76 7.33 -12.73 2.55
CA VAL A 76 6.63 -12.55 1.28
C VAL A 76 7.61 -12.03 0.23
N ARG A 77 7.32 -12.31 -1.02
CA ARG A 77 8.10 -11.80 -2.14
C ARG A 77 7.30 -10.73 -2.86
N ILE A 78 7.97 -9.61 -3.17
CA ILE A 78 7.38 -8.59 -4.02
C ILE A 78 7.83 -8.89 -5.44
N HIS A 79 6.87 -9.12 -6.34
CA HIS A 79 7.16 -9.54 -7.70
C HIS A 79 6.06 -9.07 -8.65
N GLY A 80 6.49 -8.52 -9.78
CA GLY A 80 5.59 -8.09 -10.83
C GLY A 80 4.88 -6.80 -10.53
N LEU A 81 4.26 -6.26 -11.55
CA LEU A 81 3.50 -5.02 -11.49
C LEU A 81 2.09 -5.25 -12.01
N GLY A 82 1.16 -4.49 -11.49
CA GLY A 82 -0.21 -4.46 -11.99
C GLY A 82 -0.72 -3.04 -12.07
N ALA A 83 -1.85 -2.88 -12.71
CA ALA A 83 -2.47 -1.59 -12.89
C ALA A 83 -3.98 -1.69 -12.67
N PHE A 84 -4.55 -0.68 -12.04
CA PHE A 84 -5.97 -0.64 -11.74
C PHE A 84 -6.59 0.62 -12.34
N PRO A 85 -7.74 0.56 -12.98
CA PRO A 85 -8.61 -0.62 -13.20
C PRO A 85 -8.11 -1.58 -14.27
N ASN A 86 -7.25 -1.16 -15.19
CA ASN A 86 -6.63 -2.03 -16.19
C ASN A 86 -5.42 -1.35 -16.82
N VAL A 87 -4.66 -2.09 -17.64
CA VAL A 87 -3.40 -1.56 -18.22
C VAL A 87 -3.63 -0.51 -19.30
N HIS A 88 -4.82 -0.44 -19.89
CA HIS A 88 -5.15 0.53 -20.94
C HIS A 88 -5.61 1.86 -20.40
N TYR A 89 -6.17 1.86 -19.20
CA TYR A 89 -6.66 3.06 -18.53
C TYR A 89 -6.37 2.96 -17.04
N SER A 90 -5.11 3.23 -16.68
CA SER A 90 -4.63 3.00 -15.32
C SER A 90 -4.78 4.23 -14.46
N ARG A 91 -5.27 4.05 -13.23
CA ARG A 91 -5.28 5.09 -12.19
C ARG A 91 -4.26 4.79 -11.11
N VAL A 92 -3.98 3.52 -10.89
CA VAL A 92 -3.03 3.06 -9.88
C VAL A 92 -2.13 2.00 -10.50
N VAL A 93 -0.83 2.14 -10.29
CA VAL A 93 0.15 1.09 -10.61
C VAL A 93 0.67 0.54 -9.28
N TRP A 94 0.70 -0.77 -9.15
CA TRP A 94 1.08 -1.43 -7.90
C TRP A 94 2.06 -2.57 -8.14
N ALA A 95 2.85 -2.88 -7.09
CA ALA A 95 3.73 -4.05 -7.09
C ALA A 95 3.01 -5.24 -6.46
N GLY A 96 3.15 -6.41 -7.05
CA GLY A 96 2.49 -7.62 -6.58
C GLY A 96 3.24 -8.28 -5.44
N ILE A 97 2.52 -9.15 -4.70
CA ILE A 97 3.06 -9.91 -3.58
C ILE A 97 2.78 -11.38 -3.82
N THR A 98 3.80 -12.22 -3.63
CA THR A 98 3.68 -13.67 -3.69
C THR A 98 4.35 -14.29 -2.47
N GLU A 99 3.99 -15.54 -2.18
CA GLU A 99 4.67 -16.32 -1.15
C GLU A 99 5.98 -16.89 -1.64
#